data_078e44951d4dc10cd393eceb76d31a1a
#
_entry.id   078e44951d4dc10cd393eceb76d31a1a
#
_cell.length_a   1.000
_cell.length_b   1.000
_cell.length_c   1.000
_cell.angle_alpha   90.00
_cell.angle_beta   90.00
_cell.angle_gamma   90.00
#
_symmetry.space_group_name_H-M   'P 1'
#
loop_
_entity.id
_entity.type
_entity.pdbx_description
1 polymer ?
#
loop_
_entity_poly.entity_id
_entity_poly.type
_entity_poly.pdbx_seq_one_letter_code
_entity_poly.pdbx_strand_id
1 'polypeptide(L)'
;VLRNVEKRSLKKKILNYEFDFPFGFAPMGMTNLSWPKADSMLAAESARNNIPTCVSMASTTTLEKMYELSEGHSWMQLYIFQDENFVMELLDRAKNTGYEVAILTVDVPVLSRRTRDDKNGFAYPFKIGPKQFFDFATHPTWSLSTLLSGIPKPMNYVTSKSGDGIFKRKESRGTTDWDTLKRVRDKW
;
A
#
# COMPACT_ATOMS: atom_id res chain seq x y z
N VAL A 1 -1.63 6.99 -39.29
CA VAL A 1 -0.49 7.86 -39.37
C VAL A 1 -0.87 9.29 -39.77
N LEU A 2 -1.70 9.56 -40.73
CA LEU A 2 -2.13 10.91 -41.11
C LEU A 2 -3.24 11.46 -40.18
N ARG A 3 -2.93 11.64 -38.90
CA ARG A 3 -3.85 12.27 -37.94
C ARG A 3 -3.31 13.64 -37.52
N ASN A 4 -4.20 14.62 -37.45
CA ASN A 4 -3.85 15.87 -36.81
C ASN A 4 -3.71 15.63 -35.28
N VAL A 5 -2.51 15.89 -34.76
CA VAL A 5 -2.14 15.72 -33.35
C VAL A 5 -1.88 17.05 -32.66
N GLU A 6 -2.33 18.15 -33.23
CA GLU A 6 -2.12 19.50 -32.73
C GLU A 6 -2.80 19.68 -31.35
N LYS A 7 -4.02 19.17 -31.21
CA LYS A 7 -4.74 19.15 -29.93
C LYS A 7 -4.60 17.79 -29.26
N ARG A 8 -3.81 17.74 -28.19
CA ARG A 8 -3.59 16.53 -27.38
C ARG A 8 -4.20 16.72 -26.01
N SER A 9 -4.79 15.65 -25.46
CA SER A 9 -5.25 15.59 -24.09
C SER A 9 -4.73 14.31 -23.46
N LEU A 10 -4.24 14.41 -22.22
CA LEU A 10 -3.85 13.25 -21.40
C LEU A 10 -4.99 12.78 -20.51
N LYS A 11 -6.09 13.55 -20.46
CA LYS A 11 -7.26 13.19 -19.66
C LYS A 11 -7.78 11.83 -20.04
N LYS A 12 -8.09 11.02 -19.01
CA LYS A 12 -8.60 9.67 -19.21
C LYS A 12 -9.71 9.37 -18.20
N LYS A 13 -10.82 8.87 -18.72
CA LYS A 13 -11.84 8.25 -17.88
C LYS A 13 -11.45 6.81 -17.59
N ILE A 14 -11.32 6.48 -16.29
CA ILE A 14 -11.03 5.13 -15.79
C ILE A 14 -12.12 4.80 -14.79
N LEU A 15 -12.92 3.77 -15.08
CA LEU A 15 -14.14 3.46 -14.32
C LEU A 15 -15.09 4.69 -14.28
N ASN A 16 -15.45 5.15 -13.08
CA ASN A 16 -16.32 6.30 -12.88
C ASN A 16 -15.58 7.63 -12.71
N TYR A 17 -14.23 7.61 -12.74
CA TYR A 17 -13.38 8.77 -12.50
C TYR A 17 -12.84 9.35 -13.79
N GLU A 18 -12.72 10.67 -13.86
CA GLU A 18 -11.99 11.38 -14.91
C GLU A 18 -10.69 11.94 -14.31
N PHE A 19 -9.57 11.42 -14.77
CA PHE A 19 -8.24 11.83 -14.33
C PHE A 19 -7.56 12.71 -15.38
N ASP A 20 -6.70 13.63 -14.93
CA ASP A 20 -5.96 14.51 -15.82
C ASP A 20 -4.82 13.80 -16.56
N PHE A 21 -4.37 12.65 -16.01
CA PHE A 21 -3.32 11.82 -16.59
C PHE A 21 -3.69 10.34 -16.59
N PRO A 22 -3.21 9.55 -17.59
CA PRO A 22 -3.50 8.12 -17.72
C PRO A 22 -2.59 7.23 -16.85
N PHE A 23 -2.14 7.73 -15.69
CA PHE A 23 -1.30 7.01 -14.74
C PHE A 23 -1.63 7.43 -13.31
N GLY A 24 -1.12 6.68 -12.34
CA GLY A 24 -1.27 6.95 -10.92
C GLY A 24 -0.15 6.31 -10.10
N PHE A 25 -0.22 6.41 -8.79
CA PHE A 25 0.74 5.77 -7.90
C PHE A 25 0.37 4.30 -7.69
N ALA A 26 1.34 3.42 -7.95
CA ALA A 26 1.20 2.00 -7.70
C ALA A 26 1.13 1.67 -6.20
N PRO A 27 0.52 0.55 -5.79
CA PRO A 27 0.47 0.14 -4.40
C PRO A 27 1.87 -0.25 -3.89
N MET A 28 2.32 0.43 -2.86
CA MET A 28 3.61 0.17 -2.21
C MET A 28 3.41 -0.12 -0.73
N GLY A 29 3.96 -1.22 -0.25
CA GLY A 29 3.96 -1.54 1.17
C GLY A 29 5.11 -0.86 1.90
N MET A 30 4.88 -0.44 3.14
CA MET A 30 5.92 0.09 4.03
C MET A 30 6.68 1.31 3.49
N THR A 31 6.02 2.18 2.73
CA THR A 31 6.65 3.30 2.00
C THR A 31 7.36 4.30 2.91
N ASN A 32 6.86 4.50 4.14
CA ASN A 32 7.51 5.38 5.12
C ASN A 32 8.87 4.86 5.61
N LEU A 33 9.26 3.61 5.28
CA LEU A 33 10.63 3.14 5.49
C LEU A 33 11.62 3.80 4.54
N SER A 34 11.18 4.11 3.32
CA SER A 34 12.03 4.81 2.34
C SER A 34 12.19 6.28 2.72
N TRP A 35 11.10 6.93 3.09
CA TRP A 35 11.09 8.31 3.58
C TRP A 35 9.92 8.53 4.53
N PRO A 36 10.14 9.19 5.69
CA PRO A 36 9.07 9.50 6.64
C PRO A 36 7.93 10.27 5.99
N LYS A 37 6.69 9.82 6.24
CA LYS A 37 5.45 10.38 5.67
C LYS A 37 5.29 10.23 4.15
N ALA A 38 6.09 9.37 3.49
CA ALA A 38 6.00 9.19 2.03
C ALA A 38 4.59 8.77 1.58
N ASP A 39 3.90 7.88 2.30
CA ASP A 39 2.50 7.54 2.00
C ASP A 39 1.60 8.78 1.95
N SER A 40 1.68 9.63 2.96
CA SER A 40 0.86 10.84 3.05
C SER A 40 1.20 11.85 1.96
N MET A 41 2.48 11.98 1.61
CA MET A 41 2.93 12.86 0.52
C MET A 41 2.38 12.38 -0.82
N LEU A 42 2.45 11.08 -1.10
CA LEU A 42 1.91 10.49 -2.34
C LEU A 42 0.39 10.67 -2.43
N ALA A 43 -0.34 10.47 -1.32
CA ALA A 43 -1.77 10.69 -1.28
C ALA A 43 -2.13 12.16 -1.58
N ALA A 44 -1.46 13.12 -0.95
CA ALA A 44 -1.68 14.53 -1.19
C ALA A 44 -1.32 14.95 -2.64
N GLU A 45 -0.24 14.40 -3.20
CA GLU A 45 0.12 14.65 -4.60
C GLU A 45 -0.87 14.02 -5.58
N SER A 46 -1.50 12.89 -5.24
CA SER A 46 -2.55 12.31 -6.08
C SER A 46 -3.77 13.22 -6.18
N ALA A 47 -4.22 13.80 -5.07
CA ALA A 47 -5.29 14.79 -5.06
C ALA A 47 -4.93 16.03 -5.86
N ARG A 48 -3.75 16.61 -5.60
CA ARG A 48 -3.28 17.83 -6.28
C ARG A 48 -3.22 17.71 -7.79
N ASN A 49 -2.85 16.54 -8.29
CA ASN A 49 -2.67 16.29 -9.73
C ASN A 49 -3.84 15.56 -10.36
N ASN A 50 -4.93 15.34 -9.64
CA ASN A 50 -6.08 14.57 -10.10
C ASN A 50 -5.67 13.25 -10.76
N ILE A 51 -4.91 12.42 -10.02
CA ILE A 51 -4.48 11.08 -10.43
C ILE A 51 -4.83 10.06 -9.34
N PRO A 52 -5.05 8.78 -9.68
CA PRO A 52 -5.34 7.78 -8.65
C PRO A 52 -4.08 7.40 -7.85
N THR A 53 -4.27 7.06 -6.57
CA THR A 53 -3.25 6.38 -5.77
C THR A 53 -3.77 5.03 -5.29
N CYS A 54 -2.99 3.97 -5.49
CA CYS A 54 -3.34 2.65 -4.98
C CYS A 54 -2.75 2.48 -3.57
N VAL A 55 -3.62 2.33 -2.59
CA VAL A 55 -3.24 2.13 -1.20
C VAL A 55 -3.01 0.65 -0.94
N SER A 56 -1.79 0.28 -0.61
CA SER A 56 -1.46 -1.09 -0.24
C SER A 56 -2.07 -1.46 1.11
N MET A 57 -2.55 -2.68 1.25
CA MET A 57 -2.94 -3.20 2.56
C MET A 57 -1.78 -3.17 3.58
N ALA A 58 -0.52 -3.22 3.12
CA ALA A 58 0.69 -3.08 3.95
C ALA A 58 1.22 -1.64 4.04
N SER A 59 0.40 -0.64 3.75
CA SER A 59 0.71 0.78 3.89
C SER A 59 1.07 1.12 5.35
N THR A 60 1.98 2.07 5.52
CA THR A 60 2.39 2.60 6.82
C THR A 60 1.49 3.74 7.33
N THR A 61 0.53 4.14 6.52
CA THR A 61 -0.57 5.04 6.88
C THR A 61 -1.89 4.27 6.76
N THR A 62 -2.85 4.53 7.64
CA THR A 62 -4.14 3.84 7.61
C THR A 62 -4.90 4.16 6.32
N LEU A 63 -5.73 3.22 5.88
CA LEU A 63 -6.52 3.40 4.66
C LEU A 63 -7.47 4.61 4.77
N GLU A 64 -8.01 4.87 5.96
CA GLU A 64 -8.88 6.02 6.21
C GLU A 64 -8.13 7.34 6.02
N LYS A 65 -6.90 7.43 6.57
CA LYS A 65 -6.08 8.64 6.41
C LYS A 65 -5.57 8.83 4.99
N MET A 66 -5.27 7.74 4.29
CA MET A 66 -4.90 7.80 2.87
C MET A 66 -6.05 8.32 2.01
N TYR A 67 -7.28 7.86 2.27
CA TYR A 67 -8.48 8.32 1.57
C TYR A 67 -8.74 9.81 1.80
N GLU A 68 -8.64 10.27 3.05
CA GLU A 68 -8.76 11.69 3.41
C GLU A 68 -7.74 12.55 2.66
N LEU A 69 -6.46 12.16 2.72
CA LEU A 69 -5.36 12.94 2.11
C LEU A 69 -5.39 12.94 0.58
N SER A 70 -5.93 11.90 -0.03
CA SER A 70 -6.09 11.79 -1.48
C SER A 70 -7.41 12.40 -1.99
N GLU A 71 -8.23 12.98 -1.11
CA GLU A 71 -9.54 13.53 -1.45
C GLU A 71 -10.43 12.52 -2.21
N GLY A 72 -10.35 11.24 -1.82
CA GLY A 72 -11.10 10.16 -2.45
C GLY A 72 -10.48 9.56 -3.71
N HIS A 73 -9.32 10.04 -4.18
CA HIS A 73 -8.61 9.47 -5.34
C HIS A 73 -7.86 8.16 -5.02
N SER A 74 -8.24 7.48 -3.94
CA SER A 74 -7.60 6.24 -3.48
C SER A 74 -8.34 4.99 -3.94
N TRP A 75 -7.58 3.99 -4.38
CA TRP A 75 -8.02 2.64 -4.67
C TRP A 75 -7.38 1.67 -3.69
N MET A 76 -8.14 0.71 -3.17
CA MET A 76 -7.62 -0.25 -2.19
C MET A 76 -6.98 -1.45 -2.88
N GLN A 77 -5.69 -1.72 -2.61
CA GLN A 77 -5.03 -2.95 -3.05
C GLN A 77 -4.98 -3.97 -1.92
N LEU A 78 -5.26 -5.21 -2.24
CA LEU A 78 -5.26 -6.32 -1.29
C LEU A 78 -4.66 -7.59 -1.88
N TYR A 79 -4.11 -8.39 -0.98
CA TYR A 79 -3.78 -9.80 -1.21
C TYR A 79 -4.73 -10.66 -0.39
N ILE A 80 -4.95 -11.89 -0.82
CA ILE A 80 -5.65 -12.87 0.00
C ILE A 80 -4.64 -13.58 0.90
N PHE A 81 -4.99 -13.70 2.16
CA PHE A 81 -4.28 -14.49 3.15
C PHE A 81 -5.09 -15.72 3.52
N GLN A 82 -4.46 -16.69 4.21
CA GLN A 82 -5.15 -17.85 4.75
C GLN A 82 -6.23 -17.44 5.76
N ASP A 83 -5.97 -16.38 6.54
CA ASP A 83 -6.99 -15.77 7.38
C ASP A 83 -7.83 -14.77 6.54
N GLU A 84 -8.88 -15.28 5.93
CA GLU A 84 -9.81 -14.46 5.15
C GLU A 84 -10.53 -13.41 6.01
N ASN A 85 -10.68 -13.60 7.32
CA ASN A 85 -11.38 -12.65 8.18
C ASN A 85 -10.70 -11.30 8.19
N PHE A 86 -9.36 -11.27 8.17
CA PHE A 86 -8.60 -10.04 8.08
C PHE A 86 -8.87 -9.30 6.76
N VAL A 87 -8.93 -10.03 5.65
CA VAL A 87 -9.21 -9.45 4.33
C VAL A 87 -10.62 -8.86 4.29
N MET A 88 -11.60 -9.61 4.82
CA MET A 88 -13.00 -9.14 4.87
C MET A 88 -13.17 -7.92 5.79
N GLU A 89 -12.44 -7.86 6.91
CA GLU A 89 -12.41 -6.68 7.77
C GLU A 89 -11.84 -5.45 7.04
N LEU A 90 -10.74 -5.62 6.28
CA LEU A 90 -10.18 -4.53 5.50
C LEU A 90 -11.11 -4.05 4.39
N LEU A 91 -11.83 -4.97 3.73
CA LEU A 91 -12.83 -4.61 2.73
C LEU A 91 -13.97 -3.80 3.35
N ASP A 92 -14.48 -4.21 4.50
CA ASP A 92 -15.53 -3.46 5.23
C ASP A 92 -15.03 -2.07 5.62
N ARG A 93 -13.81 -1.96 6.13
CA ARG A 93 -13.21 -0.66 6.50
C ARG A 93 -13.08 0.25 5.27
N ALA A 94 -12.55 -0.28 4.17
CA ALA A 94 -12.38 0.48 2.94
C ALA A 94 -13.74 0.95 2.39
N LYS A 95 -14.73 0.07 2.33
CA LYS A 95 -16.08 0.40 1.89
C LYS A 95 -16.73 1.47 2.76
N ASN A 96 -16.63 1.34 4.09
CA ASN A 96 -17.18 2.32 5.04
C ASN A 96 -16.45 3.67 4.98
N THR A 97 -15.19 3.70 4.54
CA THR A 97 -14.43 4.92 4.32
C THR A 97 -14.81 5.63 3.03
N GLY A 98 -15.34 4.90 2.03
CA GLY A 98 -15.76 5.45 0.75
C GLY A 98 -14.91 5.01 -0.45
N TYR A 99 -14.03 4.02 -0.28
CA TYR A 99 -13.32 3.43 -1.42
C TYR A 99 -14.30 2.78 -2.40
N GLU A 100 -14.21 3.13 -3.67
CA GLU A 100 -15.07 2.55 -4.72
C GLU A 100 -14.37 1.44 -5.52
N VAL A 101 -13.04 1.36 -5.44
CA VAL A 101 -12.25 0.41 -6.21
C VAL A 101 -11.39 -0.45 -5.30
N ALA A 102 -11.56 -1.77 -5.41
CA ALA A 102 -10.69 -2.77 -4.82
C ALA A 102 -9.88 -3.48 -5.91
N ILE A 103 -8.56 -3.57 -5.71
CA ILE A 103 -7.62 -4.22 -6.62
C ILE A 103 -7.10 -5.48 -5.94
N LEU A 104 -7.51 -6.64 -6.45
CA LEU A 104 -7.03 -7.93 -5.97
C LEU A 104 -5.72 -8.30 -6.69
N THR A 105 -4.66 -8.47 -5.92
CA THR A 105 -3.36 -8.91 -6.43
C THR A 105 -3.23 -10.42 -6.34
N VAL A 106 -2.93 -11.07 -7.47
CA VAL A 106 -2.98 -12.55 -7.62
C VAL A 106 -1.64 -13.17 -8.04
N ASP A 107 -0.57 -12.39 -8.11
CA ASP A 107 0.73 -12.79 -8.67
C ASP A 107 1.71 -13.41 -7.66
N VAL A 108 1.35 -13.47 -6.37
CA VAL A 108 2.26 -13.95 -5.32
C VAL A 108 1.59 -15.06 -4.49
N PRO A 109 1.46 -16.27 -5.01
CA PRO A 109 0.91 -17.40 -4.26
C PRO A 109 1.85 -17.86 -3.13
N VAL A 110 3.17 -17.65 -3.27
CA VAL A 110 4.19 -18.01 -2.28
C VAL A 110 5.09 -16.81 -2.01
N LEU A 111 5.43 -16.59 -0.74
CA LEU A 111 6.36 -15.53 -0.36
C LEU A 111 7.73 -15.79 -0.99
N SER A 112 8.18 -14.86 -1.83
CA SER A 112 9.52 -14.91 -2.42
C SER A 112 10.60 -14.65 -1.37
N ARG A 113 11.69 -15.37 -1.46
CA ARG A 113 12.89 -15.13 -0.64
C ARG A 113 13.64 -13.92 -1.19
N ARG A 114 13.77 -12.88 -0.38
CA ARG A 114 14.55 -11.68 -0.71
C ARG A 114 15.97 -11.83 -0.16
N THR A 115 16.81 -12.51 -0.92
CA THR A 115 18.19 -12.85 -0.50
C THR A 115 19.03 -11.62 -0.17
N ARG A 116 18.78 -10.48 -0.82
CA ARG A 116 19.48 -9.22 -0.51
C ARG A 116 19.08 -8.68 0.86
N ASP A 117 17.80 -8.74 1.19
CA ASP A 117 17.28 -8.30 2.49
C ASP A 117 17.84 -9.20 3.60
N ASP A 118 17.83 -10.54 3.38
CA ASP A 118 18.42 -11.51 4.31
C ASP A 118 19.91 -11.22 4.56
N LYS A 119 20.70 -10.98 3.51
CA LYS A 119 22.15 -10.67 3.61
C LYS A 119 22.42 -9.35 4.35
N ASN A 120 21.54 -8.38 4.23
CA ASN A 120 21.65 -7.10 4.92
C ASN A 120 21.05 -7.11 6.32
N GLY A 121 20.46 -8.24 6.76
CA GLY A 121 19.78 -8.36 8.05
C GLY A 121 18.49 -7.55 8.12
N PHE A 122 17.87 -7.24 6.96
CA PHE A 122 16.61 -6.55 6.91
C PHE A 122 15.48 -7.53 7.18
N ALA A 123 14.91 -7.48 8.37
CA ALA A 123 13.79 -8.32 8.79
C ALA A 123 12.81 -7.51 9.65
N TYR A 124 11.55 -7.92 9.64
CA TYR A 124 10.55 -7.38 10.56
C TYR A 124 10.24 -8.42 11.65
N PRO A 125 10.20 -8.05 12.93
CA PRO A 125 10.51 -6.74 13.50
C PRO A 125 12.00 -6.37 13.36
N PHE A 126 12.27 -5.07 13.19
CA PHE A 126 13.64 -4.58 13.05
C PHE A 126 14.47 -4.83 14.30
N LYS A 127 15.69 -5.34 14.10
CA LYS A 127 16.69 -5.43 15.15
C LYS A 127 17.83 -4.47 14.82
N ILE A 128 18.07 -3.51 15.72
CA ILE A 128 19.16 -2.55 15.56
C ILE A 128 20.41 -3.14 16.22
N GLY A 129 21.36 -3.56 15.38
CA GLY A 129 22.69 -3.97 15.81
C GLY A 129 23.73 -2.86 15.54
N PRO A 130 25.02 -3.10 15.86
CA PRO A 130 26.08 -2.12 15.62
C PRO A 130 26.17 -1.65 14.15
N LYS A 131 26.01 -2.58 13.20
CA LYS A 131 26.04 -2.25 11.76
C LYS A 131 24.92 -1.28 11.40
N GLN A 132 23.69 -1.54 11.82
CA GLN A 132 22.53 -0.69 11.55
C GLN A 132 22.68 0.66 12.25
N PHE A 133 23.24 0.68 13.46
CA PHE A 133 23.51 1.92 14.17
C PHE A 133 24.48 2.84 13.39
N PHE A 134 25.58 2.30 12.89
CA PHE A 134 26.52 3.05 12.05
C PHE A 134 25.88 3.53 10.76
N ASP A 135 25.09 2.70 10.11
CA ASP A 135 24.38 3.07 8.89
C ASP A 135 23.40 4.24 9.16
N PHE A 136 22.64 4.19 10.24
CA PHE A 136 21.76 5.29 10.65
C PHE A 136 22.54 6.57 11.00
N ALA A 137 23.68 6.44 11.67
CA ALA A 137 24.53 7.60 12.01
C ALA A 137 25.10 8.32 10.79
N THR A 138 25.35 7.58 9.69
CA THR A 138 25.81 8.17 8.42
C THR A 138 24.70 8.79 7.58
N HIS A 139 23.42 8.57 7.95
CA HIS A 139 22.24 9.14 7.27
C HIS A 139 21.39 10.01 8.23
N PRO A 140 21.94 11.11 8.78
CA PRO A 140 21.32 11.85 9.90
C PRO A 140 19.96 12.44 9.54
N THR A 141 19.77 12.93 8.32
CA THR A 141 18.50 13.51 7.88
C THR A 141 17.36 12.48 7.91
N TRP A 142 17.61 11.30 7.35
CA TRP A 142 16.62 10.21 7.35
C TRP A 142 16.39 9.70 8.79
N SER A 143 17.45 9.49 9.56
CA SER A 143 17.40 8.94 10.91
C SER A 143 16.66 9.84 11.88
N LEU A 144 16.96 11.14 11.89
CA LEU A 144 16.26 12.11 12.71
C LEU A 144 14.79 12.27 12.30
N SER A 145 14.52 12.34 11.00
CA SER A 145 13.14 12.42 10.49
C SER A 145 12.32 11.17 10.85
N THR A 146 12.93 10.00 10.77
CA THR A 146 12.28 8.73 11.16
C THR A 146 12.05 8.67 12.67
N LEU A 147 13.03 9.11 13.47
CA LEU A 147 12.89 9.15 14.93
C LEU A 147 11.74 10.06 15.36
N LEU A 148 11.65 11.25 14.75
CA LEU A 148 10.58 12.22 15.05
C LEU A 148 9.20 11.76 14.55
N SER A 149 9.15 11.02 13.45
CA SER A 149 7.90 10.51 12.87
C SER A 149 7.44 9.17 13.48
N GLY A 150 8.30 8.52 14.26
CA GLY A 150 8.09 7.18 14.79
C GLY A 150 8.49 6.07 13.82
N ILE A 151 8.74 4.88 14.37
CA ILE A 151 9.14 3.69 13.59
C ILE A 151 7.95 3.25 12.72
N PRO A 152 8.12 3.18 11.38
CA PRO A 152 7.05 2.79 10.49
C PRO A 152 6.54 1.37 10.77
N LYS A 153 5.22 1.22 10.81
CA LYS A 153 4.52 -0.05 11.01
C LYS A 153 3.46 -0.21 9.92
N PRO A 154 3.11 -1.42 9.53
CA PRO A 154 2.00 -1.65 8.60
C PRO A 154 0.68 -1.35 9.32
N MET A 155 0.22 -0.10 9.23
CA MET A 155 -0.86 0.42 10.08
C MET A 155 -2.19 -0.31 9.89
N ASN A 156 -2.50 -0.75 8.68
CA ASN A 156 -3.73 -1.48 8.42
C ASN A 156 -3.77 -2.85 9.11
N TYR A 157 -2.61 -3.47 9.36
CA TYR A 157 -2.49 -4.71 10.15
C TYR A 157 -2.59 -4.43 11.64
N VAL A 158 -1.94 -3.36 12.12
CA VAL A 158 -1.91 -3.02 13.55
C VAL A 158 -3.27 -2.55 14.05
N THR A 159 -4.03 -1.84 13.21
CA THR A 159 -5.34 -1.30 13.56
C THR A 159 -6.49 -2.29 13.34
N SER A 160 -6.23 -3.43 12.72
CA SER A 160 -7.21 -4.48 12.49
C SER A 160 -7.27 -5.44 13.69
N LYS A 161 -8.47 -5.90 14.04
CA LYS A 161 -8.68 -6.87 15.12
C LYS A 161 -8.03 -8.22 14.83
N SER A 162 -8.04 -8.62 13.55
CA SER A 162 -7.50 -9.90 13.09
C SER A 162 -6.03 -9.83 12.65
N GLY A 163 -5.50 -8.60 12.43
CA GLY A 163 -4.22 -8.39 11.74
C GLY A 163 -2.95 -8.54 12.58
N ASP A 164 -3.02 -8.47 13.90
CA ASP A 164 -1.81 -8.39 14.77
C ASP A 164 -0.91 -9.65 14.69
N GLY A 165 -1.46 -10.80 14.34
CA GLY A 165 -0.70 -12.05 14.17
C GLY A 165 -0.17 -12.29 12.75
N ILE A 166 -0.83 -11.79 11.72
CA ILE A 166 -0.59 -12.15 10.31
C ILE A 166 0.77 -11.67 9.83
N PHE A 167 1.13 -10.43 10.13
CA PHE A 167 2.41 -9.88 9.71
C PHE A 167 3.62 -10.51 10.41
N LYS A 168 3.43 -10.96 11.64
CA LYS A 168 4.49 -11.60 12.44
C LYS A 168 4.77 -13.04 12.02
N ARG A 169 3.81 -13.75 11.47
CA ARG A 169 3.86 -15.21 11.25
C ARG A 169 4.51 -15.64 9.95
N LYS A 170 4.86 -14.75 9.05
CA LYS A 170 5.33 -15.09 7.69
C LYS A 170 4.37 -16.07 6.99
N GLU A 171 3.08 -15.94 7.25
CA GLU A 171 2.09 -16.83 6.67
C GLU A 171 2.14 -16.74 5.15
N SER A 172 2.04 -17.91 4.51
CA SER A 172 1.88 -17.97 3.08
C SER A 172 0.61 -17.23 2.70
N ARG A 173 0.70 -16.43 1.66
CA ARG A 173 -0.49 -15.88 1.03
C ARG A 173 -1.30 -17.07 0.53
N GLY A 174 -2.60 -17.11 0.86
CA GLY A 174 -3.47 -18.18 0.41
C GLY A 174 -3.48 -18.25 -1.13
N THR A 175 -3.77 -19.43 -1.66
CA THR A 175 -4.04 -19.58 -3.08
C THR A 175 -5.34 -18.84 -3.40
N THR A 176 -5.25 -17.79 -4.20
CA THR A 176 -6.43 -17.08 -4.71
C THR A 176 -6.99 -17.88 -5.88
N ASP A 177 -8.21 -18.33 -5.76
CA ASP A 177 -8.99 -19.00 -6.81
C ASP A 177 -10.21 -18.15 -7.23
N TRP A 178 -10.97 -18.66 -8.18
CA TRP A 178 -12.17 -17.98 -8.68
C TRP A 178 -13.27 -17.86 -7.62
N ASP A 179 -13.36 -18.80 -6.71
CA ASP A 179 -14.34 -18.77 -5.62
C ASP A 179 -13.97 -17.70 -4.59
N THR A 180 -12.68 -17.53 -4.31
CA THR A 180 -12.18 -16.43 -3.48
C THR A 180 -12.48 -15.08 -4.11
N LEU A 181 -12.20 -14.93 -5.42
CA LEU A 181 -12.54 -13.70 -6.14
C LEU A 181 -14.05 -13.40 -6.06
N LYS A 182 -14.89 -14.42 -6.22
CA LYS A 182 -16.35 -14.28 -6.10
C LYS A 182 -16.75 -13.80 -4.70
N ARG A 183 -16.21 -14.42 -3.64
CA ARG A 183 -16.48 -13.98 -2.25
C ARG A 183 -16.06 -12.53 -2.00
N VAL A 184 -14.88 -12.14 -2.49
CA VAL A 184 -14.39 -10.76 -2.38
C VAL A 184 -15.32 -9.80 -3.12
N ARG A 185 -15.71 -10.13 -4.35
CA ARG A 185 -16.63 -9.32 -5.16
C ARG A 185 -18.02 -9.20 -4.54
N ASP A 186 -18.54 -10.29 -4.00
CA ASP A 186 -19.89 -10.30 -3.39
C ASP A 186 -19.91 -9.49 -2.07
N LYS A 187 -18.74 -9.39 -1.41
CA LYS A 187 -18.55 -8.56 -0.22
C LYS A 187 -18.36 -7.07 -0.58
N TRP A 188 -17.65 -6.79 -1.69
CA TRP A 188 -17.37 -5.43 -2.16
C TRP A 188 -18.59 -4.76 -2.80
#